data_1cf014faf55611a172cb847b2ed223d5
#
_entry.id   1cf014faf55611a172cb847b2ed223d5
#
_cell.length_a   1.000
_cell.length_b   1.000
_cell.length_c   1.000
_cell.angle_alpha   90.00
_cell.angle_beta   90.00
_cell.angle_gamma   90.00
#
_symmetry.space_group_name_H-M   'P 1'
#
loop_
_entity.id
_entity.type
_entity.pdbx_description
1 polymer ?
#
loop_
_entity_poly.entity_id
_entity_poly.type
_entity_poly.pdbx_seq_one_letter_code
_entity_poly.pdbx_strand_id
1 'polypeptide(L)'
;MKLFKHVYEIKLMCKVLKLNRSTVYKHLNQKISNREIDRLDLESRIIDIFDEYDSVYGAPKIPELLLQQGYYASIKRIGRYMKRLNLKSIIKIKYRPGVKSKALDDKPNLMNKDFTTTATNQKWVMDITYIKTIQDGWTFLASVMDLHSRMIIGYAYERHMRKEMVIESIKQAIDKAGFTKGLMVQSDLGSQYLSYEVESLLENNGIIHSYSRKGSPGDNSPMEAFHSALKREYVSGQIFKNYEEAKLGIFQYIEGFYNRKRIHGSIGYQIPIEVFYSK
;
A
#
# COMPACT_ATOMS: atom_id res chain seq x y z
N MET A 1 37.77 23.66 21.85
CA MET A 1 38.90 24.12 21.03
C MET A 1 38.48 24.81 19.74
N LYS A 2 37.52 24.26 18.92
CA LYS A 2 37.05 24.95 17.68
C LYS A 2 36.57 26.38 17.94
N LEU A 3 35.82 26.62 18.99
CA LEU A 3 35.27 27.92 19.38
C LEU A 3 36.34 28.95 19.81
N PHE A 4 37.44 28.48 20.37
CA PHE A 4 38.48 29.35 20.97
C PHE A 4 39.78 29.44 20.16
N LYS A 5 39.84 28.82 18.97
CA LYS A 5 41.06 28.80 18.11
C LYS A 5 41.49 30.18 17.62
N HIS A 6 40.60 31.17 17.66
CA HIS A 6 40.88 32.56 17.29
C HIS A 6 41.30 33.43 18.46
N VAL A 7 41.13 32.93 19.71
CA VAL A 7 41.46 33.64 20.95
C VAL A 7 42.76 33.12 21.58
N TYR A 8 42.99 31.80 21.52
CA TYR A 8 44.16 31.16 22.15
C TYR A 8 44.91 30.29 21.15
N GLU A 9 46.23 30.28 21.29
CA GLU A 9 47.08 29.39 20.49
C GLU A 9 46.72 27.90 20.74
N ILE A 10 46.62 27.14 19.66
CA ILE A 10 46.32 25.69 19.72
C ILE A 10 47.36 24.96 20.59
N LYS A 11 48.63 25.39 20.53
CA LYS A 11 49.73 24.82 21.33
C LYS A 11 49.45 24.96 22.83
N LEU A 12 49.03 26.14 23.27
CA LEU A 12 48.67 26.42 24.67
C LEU A 12 47.48 25.62 25.12
N MET A 13 46.40 25.60 24.32
CA MET A 13 45.18 24.81 24.60
C MET A 13 45.49 23.32 24.71
N CYS A 14 46.37 22.77 23.85
CA CYS A 14 46.78 21.37 23.92
C CYS A 14 47.57 21.06 25.20
N LYS A 15 48.44 21.97 25.65
CA LYS A 15 49.21 21.82 26.89
C LYS A 15 48.31 21.81 28.10
N VAL A 16 47.37 22.75 28.21
CA VAL A 16 46.43 22.89 29.33
C VAL A 16 45.47 21.70 29.39
N LEU A 17 44.94 21.26 28.24
CA LEU A 17 43.97 20.15 28.16
C LEU A 17 44.62 18.77 28.08
N LYS A 18 45.97 18.70 28.13
CA LYS A 18 46.75 17.45 28.01
C LYS A 18 46.42 16.64 26.75
N LEU A 19 46.18 17.31 25.64
CA LEU A 19 45.82 16.69 24.36
C LEU A 19 47.01 16.67 23.40
N ASN A 20 47.13 15.61 22.60
CA ASN A 20 48.14 15.52 21.57
C ASN A 20 47.84 16.50 20.43
N ARG A 21 48.80 17.35 20.06
CA ARG A 21 48.64 18.37 19.01
C ARG A 21 48.25 17.75 17.65
N SER A 22 48.88 16.64 17.26
CA SER A 22 48.58 15.98 15.99
C SER A 22 47.13 15.51 15.93
N THR A 23 46.58 14.99 17.03
CA THR A 23 45.18 14.60 17.15
C THR A 23 44.24 15.80 17.01
N VAL A 24 44.59 16.91 17.66
CA VAL A 24 43.80 18.15 17.58
C VAL A 24 43.79 18.72 16.16
N TYR A 25 44.98 18.82 15.50
CA TYR A 25 45.05 19.28 14.11
C TYR A 25 44.29 18.34 13.15
N LYS A 26 44.38 17.01 13.36
CA LYS A 26 43.59 16.04 12.59
C LYS A 26 42.09 16.30 12.71
N HIS A 27 41.59 16.58 13.91
CA HIS A 27 40.15 16.91 14.14
C HIS A 27 39.79 18.31 13.60
N LEU A 28 40.65 19.31 13.70
CA LEU A 28 40.40 20.66 13.19
C LEU A 28 40.32 20.70 11.66
N ASN A 29 41.18 19.92 11.00
CA ASN A 29 41.33 19.87 9.55
C ASN A 29 40.65 18.67 8.92
N GLN A 30 39.83 17.96 9.69
CA GLN A 30 39.13 16.76 9.21
C GLN A 30 38.16 17.16 8.11
N LYS A 31 38.48 16.84 6.86
CA LYS A 31 37.54 16.88 5.74
C LYS A 31 36.53 15.75 5.90
N ILE A 32 35.30 16.03 5.56
CA ILE A 32 34.27 15.01 5.51
C ILE A 32 34.73 13.96 4.49
N SER A 33 34.76 12.70 4.89
CA SER A 33 35.16 11.60 4.00
C SER A 33 34.05 11.33 2.96
N ASN A 34 34.41 10.80 1.78
CA ASN A 34 33.45 10.41 0.76
C ASN A 34 32.38 9.42 1.33
N ARG A 35 32.84 8.54 2.25
CA ARG A 35 31.93 7.62 2.96
C ARG A 35 30.91 8.35 3.85
N GLU A 36 31.29 9.43 4.46
CA GLU A 36 30.43 10.25 5.29
C GLU A 36 29.46 11.08 4.44
N ILE A 37 29.92 11.57 3.30
CA ILE A 37 29.07 12.25 2.31
C ILE A 37 27.99 11.30 1.79
N ASP A 38 28.39 10.09 1.32
CA ASP A 38 27.45 9.05 0.87
C ASP A 38 26.47 8.61 1.99
N ARG A 39 26.94 8.61 3.24
CA ARG A 39 26.07 8.36 4.39
C ARG A 39 25.00 9.43 4.56
N LEU A 40 25.39 10.69 4.55
CA LEU A 40 24.48 11.82 4.74
C LEU A 40 23.48 11.92 3.58
N ASP A 41 23.93 11.72 2.34
CA ASP A 41 23.06 11.69 1.17
C ASP A 41 22.01 10.57 1.27
N LEU A 42 22.43 9.35 1.64
CA LEU A 42 21.50 8.24 1.81
C LEU A 42 20.51 8.48 2.97
N GLU A 43 20.95 9.09 4.08
CA GLU A 43 20.07 9.44 5.19
C GLU A 43 18.99 10.44 4.77
N SER A 44 19.37 11.50 4.03
CA SER A 44 18.44 12.49 3.51
C SER A 44 17.38 11.81 2.61
N ARG A 45 17.82 11.03 1.63
CA ARG A 45 16.89 10.33 0.71
C ARG A 45 15.94 9.37 1.44
N ILE A 46 16.41 8.69 2.48
CA ILE A 46 15.53 7.81 3.29
C ILE A 46 14.47 8.63 4.02
N ILE A 47 14.83 9.78 4.58
CA ILE A 47 13.90 10.68 5.26
C ILE A 47 12.88 11.22 4.26
N ASP A 48 13.33 11.74 3.12
CA ASP A 48 12.48 12.30 2.08
C ASP A 48 11.42 11.28 1.61
N ILE A 49 11.85 10.05 1.30
CA ILE A 49 10.93 8.97 0.91
C ILE A 49 9.99 8.59 2.07
N PHE A 50 10.50 8.51 3.30
CA PHE A 50 9.70 8.13 4.45
C PHE A 50 8.59 9.13 4.73
N ASP A 51 8.88 10.42 4.62
CA ASP A 51 7.93 11.51 4.82
C ASP A 51 6.96 11.63 3.62
N GLU A 52 7.47 11.51 2.39
CA GLU A 52 6.66 11.53 1.18
C GLU A 52 5.56 10.47 1.17
N TYR A 53 5.81 9.29 1.77
CA TYR A 53 4.87 8.18 1.83
C TYR A 53 4.24 8.00 3.23
N ASP A 54 4.08 9.09 3.99
CA ASP A 54 3.37 9.15 5.28
C ASP A 54 3.79 8.04 6.26
N SER A 55 5.07 7.74 6.32
CA SER A 55 5.64 6.68 7.17
C SER A 55 5.12 5.26 6.88
N VAL A 56 4.43 5.04 5.76
CA VAL A 56 3.92 3.72 5.36
C VAL A 56 5.05 2.78 4.96
N TYR A 57 6.08 3.31 4.26
CA TYR A 57 7.14 2.47 3.73
C TYR A 57 8.25 2.19 4.75
N GLY A 58 8.65 0.92 4.79
CA GLY A 58 9.78 0.45 5.56
C GLY A 58 10.92 -0.05 4.67
N ALA A 59 11.94 -0.64 5.29
CA ALA A 59 13.13 -1.15 4.62
C ALA A 59 12.89 -2.03 3.37
N PRO A 60 11.80 -2.79 3.21
CA PRO A 60 11.56 -3.54 1.98
C PRO A 60 11.20 -2.72 0.74
N LYS A 61 10.55 -1.55 0.89
CA LYS A 61 10.07 -0.75 -0.25
C LYS A 61 10.97 0.46 -0.58
N ILE A 62 11.63 1.04 0.41
CA ILE A 62 12.53 2.19 0.21
C ILE A 62 13.64 1.91 -0.81
N PRO A 63 14.32 0.73 -0.81
CA PRO A 63 15.34 0.42 -1.80
C PRO A 63 14.83 0.44 -3.25
N GLU A 64 13.58 0.05 -3.49
CA GLU A 64 12.99 0.03 -4.83
C GLU A 64 12.78 1.45 -5.37
N LEU A 65 12.32 2.38 -4.51
CA LEU A 65 12.19 3.80 -4.89
C LEU A 65 13.55 4.45 -5.10
N LEU A 66 14.55 4.13 -4.28
CA LEU A 66 15.92 4.61 -4.48
C LEU A 66 16.50 4.09 -5.79
N LEU A 67 16.22 2.82 -6.16
CA LEU A 67 16.66 2.25 -7.42
C LEU A 67 16.03 2.96 -8.62
N GLN A 68 14.76 3.33 -8.56
CA GLN A 68 14.08 4.14 -9.58
C GLN A 68 14.72 5.54 -9.73
N GLN A 69 15.32 6.07 -8.66
CA GLN A 69 16.10 7.32 -8.66
C GLN A 69 17.59 7.12 -9.07
N GLY A 70 17.97 5.90 -9.50
CA GLY A 70 19.34 5.55 -9.86
C GLY A 70 20.28 5.33 -8.66
N TYR A 71 19.75 5.17 -7.43
CA TYR A 71 20.57 4.97 -6.22
C TYR A 71 20.39 3.55 -5.67
N TYR A 72 21.47 2.76 -5.67
CA TYR A 72 21.43 1.39 -5.16
C TYR A 72 21.74 1.32 -3.66
N ALA A 73 20.81 0.73 -2.88
CA ALA A 73 21.03 0.41 -1.48
C ALA A 73 20.34 -0.90 -1.08
N SER A 74 21.04 -1.79 -0.39
CA SER A 74 20.44 -3.06 0.03
C SER A 74 19.45 -2.88 1.18
N ILE A 75 18.44 -3.77 1.28
CA ILE A 75 17.43 -3.78 2.36
C ILE A 75 18.11 -3.74 3.74
N LYS A 76 19.20 -4.51 3.94
CA LYS A 76 19.95 -4.52 5.20
C LYS A 76 20.61 -3.16 5.50
N ARG A 77 21.10 -2.47 4.48
CA ARG A 77 21.68 -1.13 4.62
C ARG A 77 20.58 -0.13 5.02
N ILE A 78 19.46 -0.09 4.32
CA ILE A 78 18.32 0.77 4.65
C ILE A 78 17.80 0.50 6.07
N GLY A 79 17.59 -0.76 6.46
CA GLY A 79 17.11 -1.10 7.81
C GLY A 79 18.02 -0.57 8.93
N ARG A 80 19.36 -0.61 8.74
CA ARG A 80 20.32 -0.04 9.69
C ARG A 80 20.19 1.48 9.79
N TYR A 81 19.99 2.16 8.65
CA TYR A 81 19.87 3.62 8.61
C TYR A 81 18.54 4.06 9.21
N MET A 82 17.41 3.41 8.88
CA MET A 82 16.11 3.67 9.50
C MET A 82 16.18 3.52 11.02
N LYS A 83 16.83 2.44 11.53
CA LYS A 83 17.01 2.25 12.97
C LYS A 83 17.82 3.39 13.61
N ARG A 84 18.89 3.86 12.96
CA ARG A 84 19.70 4.97 13.45
C ARG A 84 18.96 6.31 13.48
N LEU A 85 18.12 6.54 12.46
CA LEU A 85 17.25 7.72 12.33
C LEU A 85 15.98 7.62 13.18
N ASN A 86 15.79 6.50 13.92
CA ASN A 86 14.58 6.20 14.68
C ASN A 86 13.28 6.20 13.84
N LEU A 87 13.40 5.88 12.53
CA LEU A 87 12.27 5.78 11.62
C LEU A 87 11.63 4.38 11.72
N LYS A 88 10.33 4.33 11.92
CA LYS A 88 9.55 3.09 12.02
C LYS A 88 8.29 3.21 11.17
N SER A 89 8.11 2.27 10.24
CA SER A 89 6.84 2.20 9.49
C SER A 89 5.65 2.04 10.43
N ILE A 90 4.54 2.71 10.10
CA ILE A 90 3.27 2.62 10.83
C ILE A 90 2.63 1.23 10.70
N ILE A 91 3.06 0.43 9.71
CA ILE A 91 2.51 -0.91 9.46
C ILE A 91 2.92 -1.86 10.58
N LYS A 92 1.93 -2.34 11.35
CA LYS A 92 2.09 -3.41 12.34
C LYS A 92 1.62 -4.74 11.76
N ILE A 93 2.52 -5.73 11.70
CA ILE A 93 2.17 -7.09 11.27
C ILE A 93 1.54 -7.80 12.47
N LYS A 94 0.23 -8.15 12.36
CA LYS A 94 -0.45 -9.04 13.30
C LYS A 94 -0.61 -10.41 12.65
N TYR A 95 -0.01 -11.44 13.23
CA TYR A 95 -0.24 -12.82 12.81
C TYR A 95 -1.66 -13.24 13.22
N ARG A 96 -2.44 -13.80 12.29
CA ARG A 96 -3.74 -14.44 12.56
C ARG A 96 -3.71 -15.85 11.97
N PRO A 97 -3.88 -16.91 12.78
CA PRO A 97 -4.04 -18.25 12.25
C PRO A 97 -5.38 -18.34 11.48
N GLY A 98 -5.33 -18.98 10.31
CA GLY A 98 -6.52 -19.19 9.47
C GLY A 98 -7.42 -20.29 10.04
N VAL A 99 -8.74 -20.09 9.99
CA VAL A 99 -9.76 -21.09 10.34
C VAL A 99 -10.19 -21.79 9.05
N LYS A 100 -10.13 -23.12 9.02
CA LYS A 100 -10.66 -23.94 7.92
C LYS A 100 -12.14 -24.25 8.17
N SER A 101 -13.01 -23.91 7.25
CA SER A 101 -14.41 -24.39 7.24
C SER A 101 -14.69 -25.19 5.98
N LYS A 102 -15.45 -26.30 6.13
CA LYS A 102 -15.97 -27.09 5.01
C LYS A 102 -17.40 -26.66 4.73
N ALA A 103 -17.74 -26.37 3.48
CA ALA A 103 -19.13 -26.27 3.02
C ALA A 103 -19.23 -26.60 1.54
N LEU A 104 -20.33 -27.23 1.17
CA LEU A 104 -20.75 -27.53 -0.20
C LEU A 104 -21.43 -26.28 -0.79
N ASP A 105 -21.02 -25.88 -1.98
CA ASP A 105 -21.61 -24.76 -2.72
C ASP A 105 -21.83 -25.17 -4.18
N ASP A 106 -23.04 -24.89 -4.72
CA ASP A 106 -23.43 -25.23 -6.10
C ASP A 106 -22.92 -24.22 -7.15
N LYS A 107 -22.35 -23.10 -6.74
CA LYS A 107 -21.83 -22.06 -7.65
C LYS A 107 -20.34 -22.34 -8.02
N PRO A 108 -19.99 -22.31 -9.32
CA PRO A 108 -18.66 -22.72 -9.77
C PRO A 108 -17.58 -21.70 -9.46
N ASN A 109 -16.42 -22.18 -8.98
CA ASN A 109 -15.19 -21.41 -8.91
C ASN A 109 -14.42 -21.55 -10.24
N LEU A 110 -14.74 -20.68 -11.20
CA LEU A 110 -14.16 -20.71 -12.54
C LEU A 110 -12.72 -20.17 -12.54
N MET A 111 -12.43 -19.18 -11.68
CA MET A 111 -11.09 -18.57 -11.58
C MET A 111 -10.07 -19.52 -10.94
N ASN A 112 -10.49 -20.37 -10.01
CA ASN A 112 -9.70 -21.43 -9.36
C ASN A 112 -8.29 -21.01 -8.94
N LYS A 113 -8.16 -19.80 -8.33
CA LYS A 113 -6.90 -19.17 -7.90
C LYS A 113 -5.92 -18.82 -9.03
N ASP A 114 -6.34 -18.90 -10.26
CA ASP A 114 -5.54 -18.40 -11.39
C ASP A 114 -5.74 -16.90 -11.56
N PHE A 115 -4.89 -16.12 -10.89
CA PHE A 115 -4.87 -14.66 -10.93
C PHE A 115 -3.93 -14.11 -12.02
N THR A 116 -3.44 -14.96 -12.90
CA THR A 116 -2.57 -14.53 -14.01
C THR A 116 -3.37 -13.79 -15.07
N THR A 117 -2.79 -12.73 -15.59
CA THR A 117 -3.37 -11.88 -16.65
C THR A 117 -2.26 -11.39 -17.56
N THR A 118 -2.59 -11.17 -18.82
CA THR A 118 -1.66 -10.60 -19.83
C THR A 118 -2.00 -9.15 -20.18
N ALA A 119 -3.22 -8.71 -19.85
CA ALA A 119 -3.70 -7.36 -20.09
C ALA A 119 -4.74 -6.95 -19.02
N THR A 120 -5.02 -5.66 -18.94
CA THR A 120 -6.11 -5.10 -18.13
C THR A 120 -7.48 -5.64 -18.58
N ASN A 121 -8.44 -5.63 -17.68
CA ASN A 121 -9.83 -6.01 -17.93
C ASN A 121 -10.04 -7.47 -18.41
N GLN A 122 -9.11 -8.37 -18.09
CA GLN A 122 -9.31 -9.82 -18.27
C GLN A 122 -9.95 -10.48 -17.07
N LYS A 123 -9.48 -10.12 -15.88
CA LYS A 123 -9.99 -10.68 -14.62
C LYS A 123 -10.10 -9.58 -13.56
N TRP A 124 -11.23 -9.54 -12.89
CA TRP A 124 -11.48 -8.68 -11.74
C TRP A 124 -11.73 -9.50 -10.49
N VAL A 125 -11.50 -8.90 -9.34
CA VAL A 125 -11.91 -9.43 -8.05
C VAL A 125 -12.70 -8.37 -7.30
N MET A 126 -13.73 -8.79 -6.57
CA MET A 126 -14.58 -7.90 -5.78
C MET A 126 -14.86 -8.47 -4.40
N ASP A 127 -14.99 -7.60 -3.41
CA ASP A 127 -15.28 -7.97 -2.03
C ASP A 127 -15.78 -6.75 -1.24
N ILE A 128 -16.42 -7.00 -0.11
CA ILE A 128 -16.86 -5.98 0.83
C ILE A 128 -16.04 -6.06 2.10
N THR A 129 -15.56 -4.90 2.55
CA THR A 129 -14.95 -4.78 3.88
C THR A 129 -15.73 -3.78 4.72
N TYR A 130 -15.51 -3.82 6.05
CA TYR A 130 -16.18 -2.94 7.00
C TYR A 130 -15.18 -2.06 7.74
N ILE A 131 -15.63 -0.84 8.04
CA ILE A 131 -14.88 0.20 8.73
C ILE A 131 -15.77 0.74 9.85
N LYS A 132 -15.17 0.95 11.02
CA LYS A 132 -15.90 1.45 12.18
C LYS A 132 -15.79 2.96 12.29
N THR A 133 -16.90 3.63 12.50
CA THR A 133 -16.97 5.04 12.89
C THR A 133 -17.56 5.17 14.30
N ILE A 134 -17.39 6.34 14.93
CA ILE A 134 -17.92 6.57 16.28
C ILE A 134 -19.45 6.72 16.23
N GLN A 135 -19.95 7.56 15.33
CA GLN A 135 -21.38 7.93 15.31
C GLN A 135 -22.24 6.95 14.55
N ASP A 136 -21.78 6.43 13.39
CA ASP A 136 -22.58 5.57 12.51
C ASP A 136 -22.31 4.07 12.76
N GLY A 137 -21.37 3.70 13.64
CA GLY A 137 -21.02 2.31 13.90
C GLY A 137 -20.26 1.68 12.73
N TRP A 138 -20.72 0.49 12.28
CA TRP A 138 -20.13 -0.20 11.15
C TRP A 138 -20.62 0.36 9.82
N THR A 139 -19.69 0.70 8.96
CA THR A 139 -19.92 1.14 7.58
C THR A 139 -19.16 0.22 6.63
N PHE A 140 -19.49 0.22 5.35
CA PHE A 140 -19.13 -0.83 4.42
C PHE A 140 -18.50 -0.24 3.15
N LEU A 141 -17.47 -0.89 2.65
CA LEU A 141 -16.79 -0.55 1.39
C LEU A 141 -16.85 -1.76 0.47
N ALA A 142 -17.58 -1.65 -0.64
CA ALA A 142 -17.49 -2.57 -1.77
C ALA A 142 -16.38 -2.08 -2.71
N SER A 143 -15.56 -2.98 -3.21
CA SER A 143 -14.43 -2.65 -4.08
C SER A 143 -14.31 -3.64 -5.23
N VAL A 144 -13.93 -3.15 -6.41
CA VAL A 144 -13.60 -3.93 -7.60
C VAL A 144 -12.17 -3.60 -8.00
N MET A 145 -11.33 -4.64 -8.15
CA MET A 145 -9.92 -4.51 -8.53
C MET A 145 -9.68 -5.20 -9.86
N ASP A 146 -8.99 -4.54 -10.77
CA ASP A 146 -8.36 -5.17 -11.93
C ASP A 146 -7.13 -5.97 -11.51
N LEU A 147 -7.07 -7.24 -11.90
CA LEU A 147 -5.99 -8.14 -11.47
C LEU A 147 -4.66 -7.88 -12.18
N HIS A 148 -4.67 -7.30 -13.38
CA HIS A 148 -3.45 -7.01 -14.10
C HIS A 148 -2.70 -5.84 -13.49
N SER A 149 -3.40 -4.73 -13.32
CA SER A 149 -2.84 -3.48 -12.81
C SER A 149 -2.84 -3.35 -11.28
N ARG A 150 -3.65 -4.17 -10.58
CA ARG A 150 -3.94 -4.02 -9.14
C ARG A 150 -4.67 -2.73 -8.79
N MET A 151 -5.16 -1.98 -9.78
CA MET A 151 -5.92 -0.76 -9.59
C MET A 151 -7.32 -1.06 -9.02
N ILE A 152 -7.77 -0.25 -8.09
CA ILE A 152 -9.18 -0.22 -7.68
C ILE A 152 -9.93 0.60 -8.73
N ILE A 153 -10.71 -0.09 -9.56
CA ILE A 153 -11.40 0.49 -10.71
C ILE A 153 -12.83 0.89 -10.42
N GLY A 154 -13.42 0.38 -9.35
CA GLY A 154 -14.74 0.78 -8.87
C GLY A 154 -14.86 0.53 -7.38
N TYR A 155 -15.57 1.40 -6.67
CA TYR A 155 -15.87 1.21 -5.25
C TYR A 155 -17.07 2.05 -4.81
N ALA A 156 -17.76 1.58 -3.78
CA ALA A 156 -18.83 2.33 -3.12
C ALA A 156 -18.69 2.18 -1.61
N TYR A 157 -18.87 3.28 -0.89
CA TYR A 157 -18.80 3.32 0.57
C TYR A 157 -20.13 3.76 1.14
N GLU A 158 -20.74 2.91 1.98
CA GLU A 158 -22.12 3.08 2.44
C GLU A 158 -22.29 2.76 3.94
N ARG A 159 -23.37 3.31 4.54
CA ARG A 159 -23.76 3.01 5.92
C ARG A 159 -24.33 1.61 6.09
N HIS A 160 -24.85 1.01 5.03
CA HIS A 160 -25.52 -0.29 5.05
C HIS A 160 -24.99 -1.19 3.96
N MET A 161 -24.77 -2.47 4.31
CA MET A 161 -24.31 -3.49 3.39
C MET A 161 -25.47 -4.00 2.54
N ARG A 162 -25.76 -3.30 1.45
CA ARG A 162 -26.85 -3.61 0.51
C ARG A 162 -26.31 -3.90 -0.88
N LYS A 163 -27.11 -4.58 -1.73
CA LYS A 163 -26.74 -4.88 -3.13
C LYS A 163 -26.48 -3.63 -3.97
N GLU A 164 -27.14 -2.51 -3.66
CA GLU A 164 -26.98 -1.24 -4.39
C GLU A 164 -25.54 -0.73 -4.37
N MET A 165 -24.82 -0.90 -3.24
CA MET A 165 -23.39 -0.51 -3.18
C MET A 165 -22.53 -1.40 -4.07
N VAL A 166 -22.84 -2.69 -4.19
CA VAL A 166 -22.14 -3.61 -5.08
C VAL A 166 -22.41 -3.23 -6.54
N ILE A 167 -23.68 -2.97 -6.89
CA ILE A 167 -24.09 -2.50 -8.22
C ILE A 167 -23.34 -1.22 -8.59
N GLU A 168 -23.28 -0.25 -7.69
CA GLU A 168 -22.57 1.02 -7.92
C GLU A 168 -21.07 0.80 -8.16
N SER A 169 -20.41 -0.03 -7.36
CA SER A 169 -18.99 -0.34 -7.54
C SER A 169 -18.70 -1.05 -8.88
N ILE A 170 -19.59 -1.94 -9.32
CA ILE A 170 -19.49 -2.65 -10.60
C ILE A 170 -19.72 -1.68 -11.77
N LYS A 171 -20.72 -0.79 -11.70
CA LYS A 171 -20.97 0.22 -12.74
C LYS A 171 -19.76 1.12 -12.95
N GLN A 172 -19.15 1.64 -11.88
CA GLN A 172 -17.92 2.43 -11.98
C GLN A 172 -16.79 1.66 -12.64
N ALA A 173 -16.64 0.37 -12.33
CA ALA A 173 -15.64 -0.49 -12.94
C ALA A 173 -15.90 -0.69 -14.45
N ILE A 174 -17.16 -0.94 -14.85
CA ILE A 174 -17.55 -1.09 -16.24
C ILE A 174 -17.31 0.21 -17.03
N ASP A 175 -17.72 1.35 -16.48
CA ASP A 175 -17.51 2.67 -17.10
C ASP A 175 -16.03 2.97 -17.32
N LYS A 176 -15.19 2.61 -16.36
CA LYS A 176 -13.74 2.80 -16.45
C LYS A 176 -13.08 1.85 -17.44
N ALA A 177 -13.56 0.62 -17.55
CA ALA A 177 -13.04 -0.39 -18.47
C ALA A 177 -13.42 -0.14 -19.93
N GLY A 178 -14.60 0.38 -20.20
CA GLY A 178 -15.18 0.63 -21.53
C GLY A 178 -15.62 -0.64 -22.26
N PHE A 179 -14.88 -1.75 -22.16
CA PHE A 179 -15.20 -3.03 -22.80
C PHE A 179 -15.02 -4.17 -21.78
N THR A 180 -16.05 -5.00 -21.62
CA THR A 180 -16.08 -6.04 -20.57
C THR A 180 -16.45 -7.44 -21.07
N LYS A 181 -16.75 -7.60 -22.38
CA LYS A 181 -17.18 -8.90 -22.94
C LYS A 181 -16.09 -9.96 -22.77
N GLY A 182 -16.43 -11.05 -22.08
CA GLY A 182 -15.51 -12.16 -21.79
C GLY A 182 -14.63 -11.95 -20.56
N LEU A 183 -14.71 -10.79 -19.91
CA LEU A 183 -14.08 -10.54 -18.62
C LEU A 183 -14.65 -11.48 -17.56
N MET A 184 -13.78 -12.00 -16.69
CA MET A 184 -14.20 -12.81 -15.53
C MET A 184 -14.09 -11.99 -14.25
N VAL A 185 -15.13 -12.00 -13.41
CA VAL A 185 -15.09 -11.38 -12.08
C VAL A 185 -15.27 -12.44 -10.99
N GLN A 186 -14.47 -12.37 -9.93
CA GLN A 186 -14.57 -13.25 -8.76
C GLN A 186 -15.14 -12.50 -7.56
N SER A 187 -16.15 -13.09 -6.89
CA SER A 187 -16.65 -12.65 -5.59
C SER A 187 -16.70 -13.80 -4.57
N ASP A 188 -17.04 -13.49 -3.34
CA ASP A 188 -17.54 -14.49 -2.40
C ASP A 188 -19.02 -14.85 -2.68
N LEU A 189 -19.58 -15.73 -1.85
CA LEU A 189 -20.99 -16.14 -1.91
C LEU A 189 -21.89 -15.26 -1.03
N GLY A 190 -21.54 -14.01 -0.81
CA GLY A 190 -22.35 -13.06 -0.08
C GLY A 190 -23.71 -12.81 -0.78
N SER A 191 -24.78 -12.69 0.00
CA SER A 191 -26.13 -12.49 -0.56
C SER A 191 -26.24 -11.26 -1.47
N GLN A 192 -25.38 -10.26 -1.27
CA GLN A 192 -25.31 -9.06 -2.10
C GLN A 192 -24.88 -9.41 -3.53
N TYR A 193 -23.88 -10.31 -3.67
CA TYR A 193 -23.34 -10.76 -4.96
C TYR A 193 -24.26 -11.75 -5.66
N LEU A 194 -25.06 -12.51 -4.89
CA LEU A 194 -26.01 -13.49 -5.42
C LEU A 194 -27.37 -12.88 -5.80
N SER A 195 -27.54 -11.56 -5.65
CA SER A 195 -28.80 -10.90 -6.00
C SER A 195 -29.02 -10.91 -7.52
N TYR A 196 -30.29 -11.08 -7.92
CA TYR A 196 -30.68 -11.10 -9.33
C TYR A 196 -30.19 -9.86 -10.10
N GLU A 197 -30.21 -8.70 -9.46
CA GLU A 197 -29.80 -7.44 -10.09
C GLU A 197 -28.31 -7.38 -10.36
N VAL A 198 -27.47 -7.94 -9.47
CA VAL A 198 -26.02 -8.02 -9.70
C VAL A 198 -25.72 -9.02 -10.80
N GLU A 199 -26.33 -10.21 -10.76
CA GLU A 199 -26.16 -11.22 -11.81
C GLU A 199 -26.60 -10.69 -13.17
N SER A 200 -27.77 -10.04 -13.27
CA SER A 200 -28.25 -9.43 -14.51
C SER A 200 -27.36 -8.31 -15.01
N LEU A 201 -26.79 -7.50 -14.11
CA LEU A 201 -25.83 -6.45 -14.48
C LEU A 201 -24.57 -7.05 -15.12
N LEU A 202 -24.03 -8.11 -14.53
CA LEU A 202 -22.84 -8.79 -15.05
C LEU A 202 -23.12 -9.46 -16.41
N GLU A 203 -24.23 -10.21 -16.51
CA GLU A 203 -24.64 -10.90 -17.72
C GLU A 203 -24.89 -9.93 -18.89
N ASN A 204 -25.63 -8.84 -18.65
CA ASN A 204 -25.93 -7.81 -19.66
C ASN A 204 -24.65 -7.12 -20.20
N ASN A 205 -23.56 -7.15 -19.43
CA ASN A 205 -22.26 -6.62 -19.83
C ASN A 205 -21.30 -7.71 -20.34
N GLY A 206 -21.76 -8.96 -20.48
CA GLY A 206 -20.96 -10.09 -20.97
C GLY A 206 -19.85 -10.49 -20.00
N ILE A 207 -19.99 -10.21 -18.72
CA ILE A 207 -19.03 -10.53 -17.65
C ILE A 207 -19.35 -11.90 -17.08
N ILE A 208 -18.34 -12.76 -16.98
CA ILE A 208 -18.45 -14.11 -16.42
C ILE A 208 -18.27 -14.04 -14.91
N HIS A 209 -19.29 -14.47 -14.14
CA HIS A 209 -19.20 -14.47 -12.68
C HIS A 209 -18.63 -15.79 -12.16
N SER A 210 -17.55 -15.72 -11.41
CA SER A 210 -16.90 -16.81 -10.68
C SER A 210 -17.05 -16.60 -9.18
N TYR A 211 -17.15 -17.68 -8.42
CA TYR A 211 -17.40 -17.61 -6.97
C TYR A 211 -16.30 -18.28 -6.16
N SER A 212 -15.89 -17.60 -5.10
CA SER A 212 -14.95 -18.19 -4.13
C SER A 212 -15.65 -19.31 -3.36
N ARG A 213 -14.94 -20.40 -3.15
CA ARG A 213 -15.43 -21.49 -2.30
C ARG A 213 -15.57 -20.99 -0.86
N LYS A 214 -16.64 -21.39 -0.20
CA LYS A 214 -16.89 -21.02 1.19
C LYS A 214 -15.73 -21.44 2.11
N GLY A 215 -15.25 -20.52 2.92
CA GLY A 215 -14.13 -20.78 3.81
C GLY A 215 -12.76 -20.94 3.12
N SER A 216 -12.65 -20.54 1.86
CA SER A 216 -11.39 -20.53 1.10
C SER A 216 -10.91 -19.10 0.81
N PRO A 217 -10.40 -18.38 1.81
CA PRO A 217 -9.98 -16.98 1.62
C PRO A 217 -8.96 -16.81 0.49
N GLY A 218 -8.10 -17.82 0.27
CA GLY A 218 -7.16 -17.78 -0.84
C GLY A 218 -7.78 -17.71 -2.24
N ASP A 219 -9.10 -17.93 -2.40
CA ASP A 219 -9.78 -17.80 -3.69
C ASP A 219 -10.01 -16.32 -4.07
N ASN A 220 -9.86 -15.36 -3.11
CA ASN A 220 -9.95 -13.92 -3.34
C ASN A 220 -8.76 -13.14 -2.73
N SER A 221 -7.59 -13.81 -2.64
CA SER A 221 -6.42 -13.27 -1.96
C SER A 221 -5.93 -11.88 -2.44
N PRO A 222 -6.07 -11.47 -3.72
CA PRO A 222 -5.67 -10.13 -4.13
C PRO A 222 -6.53 -9.02 -3.49
N MET A 223 -7.86 -9.23 -3.40
CA MET A 223 -8.75 -8.26 -2.77
C MET A 223 -8.57 -8.24 -1.24
N GLU A 224 -8.37 -9.40 -0.62
CA GLU A 224 -8.02 -9.48 0.80
C GLU A 224 -6.72 -8.74 1.12
N ALA A 225 -5.72 -8.83 0.22
CA ALA A 225 -4.47 -8.09 0.35
C ALA A 225 -4.70 -6.57 0.28
N PHE A 226 -5.57 -6.10 -0.61
CA PHE A 226 -5.94 -4.68 -0.68
C PHE A 226 -6.65 -4.23 0.59
N HIS A 227 -7.68 -4.93 1.04
CA HIS A 227 -8.41 -4.58 2.28
C HIS A 227 -7.49 -4.59 3.50
N SER A 228 -6.54 -5.54 3.54
CA SER A 228 -5.53 -5.59 4.58
C SER A 228 -4.56 -4.40 4.51
N ALA A 229 -4.18 -3.96 3.30
CA ALA A 229 -3.36 -2.77 3.10
C ALA A 229 -4.10 -1.52 3.55
N LEU A 230 -5.32 -1.28 3.06
CA LEU A 230 -6.19 -0.18 3.48
C LEU A 230 -6.30 -0.09 5.02
N LYS A 231 -6.61 -1.23 5.66
CA LYS A 231 -6.75 -1.27 7.13
C LYS A 231 -5.45 -0.97 7.87
N ARG A 232 -4.32 -1.48 7.40
CA ARG A 232 -3.02 -1.30 8.09
C ARG A 232 -2.35 0.03 7.78
N GLU A 233 -2.48 0.50 6.55
CA GLU A 233 -1.79 1.69 6.07
C GLU A 233 -2.56 2.97 6.41
N TYR A 234 -3.89 2.87 6.54
CA TYR A 234 -4.74 4.03 6.76
C TYR A 234 -5.71 3.87 7.95
N VAL A 235 -6.68 2.95 7.87
CA VAL A 235 -7.81 2.88 8.82
C VAL A 235 -7.36 2.65 10.28
N SER A 236 -6.36 1.79 10.52
CA SER A 236 -5.92 1.46 11.90
C SER A 236 -5.24 2.61 12.63
N GLY A 237 -4.81 3.64 11.92
CA GLY A 237 -4.22 4.88 12.47
C GLY A 237 -5.24 6.00 12.69
N GLN A 238 -6.51 5.80 12.27
CA GLN A 238 -7.55 6.81 12.29
C GLN A 238 -8.68 6.47 13.27
N ILE A 239 -9.32 7.52 13.77
CA ILE A 239 -10.57 7.45 14.53
C ILE A 239 -11.58 8.31 13.76
N PHE A 240 -12.39 7.68 12.91
CA PHE A 240 -13.40 8.39 12.14
C PHE A 240 -14.59 8.78 13.02
N LYS A 241 -14.91 10.07 13.06
CA LYS A 241 -16.04 10.58 13.82
C LYS A 241 -17.36 10.05 13.26
N ASN A 242 -17.53 10.12 11.94
CA ASN A 242 -18.76 9.75 11.26
C ASN A 242 -18.48 9.19 9.85
N TYR A 243 -19.55 8.80 9.18
CA TYR A 243 -19.53 8.27 7.82
C TYR A 243 -18.89 9.24 6.80
N GLU A 244 -19.16 10.53 6.87
CA GLU A 244 -18.67 11.50 5.89
C GLU A 244 -17.15 11.68 5.98
N GLU A 245 -16.61 11.71 7.19
CA GLU A 245 -15.16 11.75 7.42
C GLU A 245 -14.48 10.48 6.91
N ALA A 246 -15.05 9.32 7.21
CA ALA A 246 -14.53 8.04 6.73
C ALA A 246 -14.61 7.95 5.20
N LYS A 247 -15.72 8.40 4.59
CA LYS A 247 -15.91 8.41 3.14
C LYS A 247 -14.85 9.24 2.44
N LEU A 248 -14.60 10.47 2.94
CA LEU A 248 -13.56 11.34 2.39
C LEU A 248 -12.17 10.71 2.52
N GLY A 249 -11.85 10.16 3.68
CA GLY A 249 -10.56 9.55 3.91
C GLY A 249 -10.32 8.30 3.07
N ILE A 250 -11.33 7.45 2.89
CA ILE A 250 -11.25 6.28 2.01
C ILE A 250 -11.06 6.69 0.55
N PHE A 251 -11.77 7.73 0.10
CA PHE A 251 -11.57 8.32 -1.22
C PHE A 251 -10.13 8.79 -1.41
N GLN A 252 -9.60 9.56 -0.46
CA GLN A 252 -8.22 10.04 -0.50
C GLN A 252 -7.20 8.90 -0.51
N TYR A 253 -7.44 7.84 0.28
CA TYR A 253 -6.56 6.68 0.27
C TYR A 253 -6.60 5.94 -1.06
N ILE A 254 -7.79 5.66 -1.62
CA ILE A 254 -7.91 4.90 -2.87
C ILE A 254 -7.40 5.71 -4.06
N GLU A 255 -7.94 6.91 -4.27
CA GLU A 255 -7.64 7.72 -5.46
C GLU A 255 -6.34 8.52 -5.32
N GLY A 256 -6.05 9.06 -4.15
CA GLY A 256 -4.85 9.87 -3.94
C GLY A 256 -3.58 9.05 -3.73
N PHE A 257 -3.68 7.96 -2.98
CA PHE A 257 -2.50 7.18 -2.59
C PHE A 257 -2.43 5.82 -3.28
N TYR A 258 -3.42 4.92 -3.08
CA TYR A 258 -3.31 3.53 -3.53
C TYR A 258 -3.18 3.41 -5.05
N ASN A 259 -4.07 4.06 -5.80
CA ASN A 259 -4.08 3.99 -7.25
C ASN A 259 -2.95 4.80 -7.91
N ARG A 260 -2.56 5.96 -7.35
CA ARG A 260 -1.71 6.96 -8.01
C ARG A 260 -0.29 7.11 -7.47
N LYS A 261 0.00 6.55 -6.30
CA LYS A 261 1.29 6.77 -5.63
C LYS A 261 1.90 5.49 -5.07
N ARG A 262 1.05 4.54 -4.66
CA ARG A 262 1.50 3.33 -3.99
C ARG A 262 2.14 2.36 -4.98
N ILE A 263 3.44 2.05 -4.80
CA ILE A 263 4.11 0.99 -5.56
C ILE A 263 3.63 -0.39 -5.12
N HIS A 264 3.45 -1.32 -6.09
CA HIS A 264 2.89 -2.63 -5.83
C HIS A 264 3.83 -3.76 -6.28
N GLY A 265 4.28 -4.61 -5.34
CA GLY A 265 5.29 -5.65 -5.60
C GLY A 265 4.87 -6.69 -6.65
N SER A 266 3.57 -7.03 -6.77
CA SER A 266 3.11 -8.04 -7.76
C SER A 266 3.07 -7.53 -9.20
N ILE A 267 3.27 -6.24 -9.43
CA ILE A 267 3.39 -5.60 -10.74
C ILE A 267 4.75 -4.93 -10.92
N GLY A 268 5.80 -5.53 -10.35
CA GLY A 268 7.17 -5.03 -10.50
C GLY A 268 7.43 -3.67 -9.85
N TYR A 269 6.77 -3.39 -8.72
CA TYR A 269 6.85 -2.10 -8.00
C TYR A 269 6.41 -0.88 -8.82
N GLN A 270 5.58 -1.11 -9.84
CA GLN A 270 4.92 -0.04 -10.58
C GLN A 270 3.71 0.50 -9.82
N ILE A 271 3.19 1.63 -10.29
CA ILE A 271 2.00 2.29 -9.74
C ILE A 271 0.76 1.75 -10.47
N PRO A 272 -0.31 1.35 -9.77
CA PRO A 272 -1.48 0.72 -10.38
C PRO A 272 -2.10 1.48 -11.55
N ILE A 273 -2.26 2.80 -11.45
CA ILE A 273 -2.86 3.60 -12.52
C ILE A 273 -1.99 3.65 -13.77
N GLU A 274 -0.67 3.64 -13.62
CA GLU A 274 0.26 3.66 -14.75
C GLU A 274 0.15 2.35 -15.55
N VAL A 275 0.09 1.20 -14.84
CA VAL A 275 -0.09 -0.11 -15.46
C VAL A 275 -1.47 -0.23 -16.09
N PHE A 276 -2.53 0.33 -15.48
CA PHE A 276 -3.88 0.25 -16.02
C PHE A 276 -4.03 0.98 -17.36
N TYR A 277 -3.38 2.12 -17.51
CA TYR A 277 -3.43 2.94 -18.73
C TYR A 277 -2.22 2.76 -19.67
N SER A 278 -1.24 1.92 -19.32
CA SER A 278 -0.18 1.54 -20.26
C SER A 278 -0.78 0.76 -21.43
N LYS A 279 -0.49 1.23 -22.65
CA LYS A 279 -0.91 0.57 -23.89
C LYS A 279 0.04 -0.55 -24.27
#